data_6abcf44b416cce404833d63f53bc3c66
#
_entry.id   6abcf44b416cce404833d63f53bc3c66
#
_cell.length_a   1.000
_cell.length_b   1.000
_cell.length_c   1.000
_cell.angle_alpha   90.00
_cell.angle_beta   90.00
_cell.angle_gamma   90.00
#
_symmetry.space_group_name_H-M   'P 1'
#
loop_
_entity.id
_entity.type
_entity.pdbx_description
1 polymer ?
#
loop_
_entity_poly.entity_id
_entity_poly.type
_entity_poly.pdbx_seq_one_letter_code
_entity_poly.pdbx_strand_id
1 'polypeptide(L)'
;MKKKITILLVFIFTIFLIGKSFSAQITIDAYGMDKYFNYDVDKGRQFLTYSSEGLFVTNIGINGVVECKGIVEIITGITSSNIMCKYAEDNGDIFFAQFFIKRGTVSEDATVQSFEFVSGEGRWAEIVGQKCIGAYTPMAQERFMWKGKCEMSNKTLERVKNYKKPD
;
A
#
# COMPACT_ATOMS: atom_id res chain seq x y z
N MET A 1 10.87 -51.65 -20.76
CA MET A 1 11.57 -50.51 -20.13
C MET A 1 11.37 -49.18 -20.85
N LYS A 2 11.37 -49.10 -22.20
CA LYS A 2 11.24 -47.79 -22.94
C LYS A 2 9.95 -47.02 -22.66
N LYS A 3 8.77 -47.66 -22.50
CA LYS A 3 7.49 -46.96 -22.20
C LYS A 3 7.45 -46.25 -20.83
N LYS A 4 8.13 -46.77 -19.79
CA LYS A 4 8.17 -46.16 -18.46
C LYS A 4 9.03 -44.86 -18.42
N ILE A 5 10.09 -44.81 -19.24
CA ILE A 5 10.99 -43.66 -19.34
C ILE A 5 10.29 -42.51 -20.05
N THR A 6 9.47 -42.78 -21.08
CA THR A 6 8.72 -41.75 -21.82
C THR A 6 7.66 -41.09 -20.94
N ILE A 7 6.96 -41.84 -20.08
CA ILE A 7 5.95 -41.28 -19.15
C ILE A 7 6.63 -40.39 -18.10
N LEU A 8 7.80 -40.79 -17.59
CA LEU A 8 8.54 -39.98 -16.61
C LEU A 8 9.05 -38.65 -17.21
N LEU A 9 9.53 -38.69 -18.44
CA LEU A 9 9.98 -37.48 -19.15
C LEU A 9 8.84 -36.48 -19.42
N VAL A 10 7.64 -36.98 -19.79
CA VAL A 10 6.45 -36.14 -19.99
C VAL A 10 6.00 -35.50 -18.67
N PHE A 11 6.07 -36.22 -17.56
CA PHE A 11 5.69 -35.71 -16.24
C PHE A 11 6.67 -34.68 -15.73
N ILE A 12 7.97 -34.82 -15.98
CA ILE A 12 8.99 -33.79 -15.63
C ILE A 12 8.82 -32.58 -16.49
N PHE A 13 8.48 -32.71 -17.77
CA PHE A 13 8.28 -31.54 -18.66
C PHE A 13 7.03 -30.75 -18.34
N THR A 14 5.95 -31.40 -17.86
CA THR A 14 4.74 -30.69 -17.37
C THR A 14 4.96 -29.93 -16.08
N ILE A 15 5.84 -30.37 -15.19
CA ILE A 15 6.19 -29.65 -13.95
C ILE A 15 7.01 -28.36 -14.27
N PHE A 16 7.84 -28.38 -15.32
CA PHE A 16 8.59 -27.19 -15.75
C PHE A 16 7.74 -26.13 -16.45
N LEU A 17 6.53 -26.49 -16.93
CA LEU A 17 5.57 -25.57 -17.56
C LEU A 17 4.63 -24.88 -16.57
N ILE A 18 4.73 -25.15 -15.26
CA ILE A 18 4.11 -24.33 -14.24
C ILE A 18 4.89 -23.02 -14.23
N GLY A 19 4.51 -22.16 -15.18
CA GLY A 19 5.12 -20.86 -15.39
C GLY A 19 5.17 -20.12 -14.06
N LYS A 20 6.34 -19.64 -13.67
CA LYS A 20 6.48 -18.67 -12.59
C LYS A 20 5.49 -17.54 -12.90
N SER A 21 4.40 -17.48 -12.17
CA SER A 21 3.52 -16.33 -12.19
C SER A 21 4.37 -15.16 -11.69
N PHE A 22 4.94 -14.40 -12.61
CA PHE A 22 5.61 -13.16 -12.25
C PHE A 22 4.54 -12.25 -11.68
N SER A 23 4.53 -12.09 -10.39
CA SER A 23 3.73 -11.08 -9.71
C SER A 23 4.28 -9.72 -10.13
N ALA A 24 3.46 -8.96 -10.86
CA ALA A 24 3.75 -7.57 -11.14
C ALA A 24 3.50 -6.74 -9.88
N GLN A 25 4.15 -5.60 -9.77
CA GLN A 25 3.98 -4.74 -8.59
C GLN A 25 3.87 -3.27 -8.96
N ILE A 26 2.99 -2.57 -8.25
CA ILE A 26 3.01 -1.12 -8.17
C ILE A 26 3.70 -0.75 -6.86
N THR A 27 4.67 0.16 -6.91
CA THR A 27 5.17 0.86 -5.72
C THR A 27 4.68 2.29 -5.72
N ILE A 28 4.38 2.78 -4.52
CA ILE A 28 3.94 4.15 -4.26
C ILE A 28 4.87 4.72 -3.21
N ASP A 29 5.59 5.76 -3.54
CA ASP A 29 6.39 6.54 -2.60
C ASP A 29 5.64 7.83 -2.30
N ALA A 30 5.47 8.16 -1.01
CA ALA A 30 4.85 9.41 -0.57
C ALA A 30 5.76 10.15 0.41
N TYR A 31 5.72 11.47 0.33
CA TYR A 31 6.53 12.37 1.13
C TYR A 31 5.68 13.56 1.54
N GLY A 32 5.76 13.97 2.78
CA GLY A 32 4.94 15.08 3.24
C GLY A 32 5.20 15.49 4.68
N MET A 33 4.22 16.14 5.24
CA MET A 33 4.22 16.61 6.61
C MET A 33 3.08 15.95 7.39
N ASP A 34 3.37 15.59 8.64
CA ASP A 34 2.42 15.02 9.59
C ASP A 34 2.04 16.06 10.63
N LYS A 35 0.81 15.94 11.11
CA LYS A 35 0.32 16.68 12.27
C LYS A 35 -0.38 15.69 13.20
N TYR A 36 0.04 15.69 14.44
CA TYR A 36 -0.58 14.90 15.50
C TYR A 36 -1.18 15.84 16.54
N PHE A 37 -2.36 15.50 17.00
CA PHE A 37 -2.93 16.09 18.18
C PHE A 37 -3.17 14.99 19.21
N ASN A 38 -2.45 15.07 20.35
CA ASN A 38 -2.42 14.03 21.37
C ASN A 38 -3.39 14.33 22.50
N TYR A 39 -4.12 13.30 22.94
CA TYR A 39 -4.91 13.30 24.16
C TYR A 39 -4.43 12.16 25.06
N ASP A 40 -3.88 12.50 26.22
CA ASP A 40 -3.62 11.54 27.27
C ASP A 40 -4.94 11.23 28.00
N VAL A 41 -5.43 10.01 27.85
CA VAL A 41 -6.71 9.60 28.42
C VAL A 41 -6.53 9.14 29.87
N ASP A 42 -5.49 8.29 30.09
CA ASP A 42 -5.10 7.79 31.42
C ASP A 42 -3.64 7.31 31.38
N LYS A 43 -3.19 6.70 32.52
CA LYS A 43 -1.83 6.13 32.60
C LYS A 43 -1.68 4.96 31.60
N GLY A 44 -0.97 5.23 30.51
CA GLY A 44 -0.63 4.23 29.49
C GLY A 44 -1.62 4.14 28.32
N ARG A 45 -2.58 5.08 28.24
CA ARG A 45 -3.48 5.19 27.08
C ARG A 45 -3.42 6.58 26.48
N GLN A 46 -3.03 6.64 25.24
CA GLN A 46 -2.99 7.86 24.43
C GLN A 46 -3.90 7.71 23.22
N PHE A 47 -4.54 8.78 22.85
CA PHE A 47 -5.38 8.88 21.67
C PHE A 47 -4.89 10.05 20.84
N LEU A 48 -4.50 9.78 19.59
CA LEU A 48 -3.97 10.80 18.70
C LEU A 48 -4.90 10.93 17.49
N THR A 49 -5.25 12.16 17.14
CA THR A 49 -5.73 12.43 15.78
C THR A 49 -4.52 12.67 14.89
N TYR A 50 -4.58 12.06 13.71
CA TYR A 50 -3.54 12.11 12.70
C TYR A 50 -4.04 12.82 11.47
N SER A 51 -3.25 13.73 10.93
CA SER A 51 -3.44 14.27 9.58
C SER A 51 -2.09 14.41 8.90
N SER A 52 -2.06 14.19 7.60
CA SER A 52 -0.88 14.45 6.77
C SER A 52 -1.26 14.98 5.41
N GLU A 53 -0.34 15.72 4.82
CA GLU A 53 -0.44 16.25 3.47
C GLU A 53 0.91 16.05 2.77
N GLY A 54 0.88 15.67 1.49
CA GLY A 54 2.11 15.43 0.76
C GLY A 54 1.91 15.16 -0.72
N LEU A 55 2.98 14.68 -1.32
CA LEU A 55 3.04 14.25 -2.71
C LEU A 55 3.25 12.75 -2.77
N PHE A 56 2.77 12.11 -3.82
CA PHE A 56 3.09 10.72 -4.12
C PHE A 56 3.60 10.55 -5.55
N VAL A 57 4.38 9.50 -5.74
CA VAL A 57 4.87 9.05 -7.04
C VAL A 57 4.84 7.53 -7.08
N THR A 58 4.59 6.97 -8.25
CA THR A 58 4.59 5.52 -8.48
C THR A 58 5.69 5.10 -9.44
N ASN A 59 6.08 3.81 -9.38
CA ASN A 59 7.04 3.24 -10.33
C ASN A 59 6.53 3.16 -11.79
N ILE A 60 5.26 3.46 -12.02
CA ILE A 60 4.66 3.49 -13.37
C ILE A 60 4.44 4.91 -13.89
N GLY A 61 5.06 5.91 -13.23
CA GLY A 61 5.07 7.31 -13.68
C GLY A 61 3.81 8.10 -13.34
N ILE A 62 3.01 7.64 -12.39
CA ILE A 62 1.84 8.38 -11.90
C ILE A 62 2.27 9.15 -10.65
N ASN A 63 1.83 10.40 -10.55
CA ASN A 63 2.11 11.29 -9.43
C ASN A 63 0.91 12.17 -9.11
N GLY A 64 0.94 12.82 -7.95
CA GLY A 64 -0.10 13.70 -7.48
C GLY A 64 0.05 14.06 -6.02
N VAL A 65 -1.05 14.46 -5.40
CA VAL A 65 -1.11 14.84 -3.98
C VAL A 65 -1.79 13.77 -3.14
N VAL A 66 -1.39 13.69 -1.87
CA VAL A 66 -2.00 12.80 -0.88
C VAL A 66 -2.38 13.58 0.36
N GLU A 67 -3.56 13.31 0.88
CA GLU A 67 -4.08 13.82 2.14
C GLU A 67 -4.60 12.66 2.98
N CYS A 68 -4.12 12.53 4.22
CA CYS A 68 -4.54 11.47 5.13
C CYS A 68 -5.16 12.05 6.40
N LYS A 69 -6.16 11.35 6.93
CA LYS A 69 -6.78 11.65 8.23
C LYS A 69 -7.12 10.36 8.94
N GLY A 70 -6.98 10.37 10.27
CA GLY A 70 -7.30 9.18 11.03
C GLY A 70 -7.03 9.29 12.51
N ILE A 71 -7.02 8.13 13.13
CA ILE A 71 -6.88 7.97 14.57
C ILE A 71 -5.76 6.96 14.81
N VAL A 72 -4.93 7.27 15.81
CA VAL A 72 -3.94 6.37 16.36
C VAL A 72 -4.22 6.21 17.85
N GLU A 73 -4.33 4.99 18.33
CA GLU A 73 -4.51 4.65 19.74
C GLU A 73 -3.29 3.89 20.24
N ILE A 74 -2.74 4.32 21.35
CA ILE A 74 -1.63 3.65 22.04
C ILE A 74 -2.12 3.20 23.41
N ILE A 75 -2.13 1.89 23.64
CA ILE A 75 -2.52 1.30 24.93
C ILE A 75 -1.35 0.47 25.43
N THR A 76 -0.75 0.88 26.57
CA THR A 76 0.40 0.19 27.20
C THR A 76 1.53 -0.13 26.19
N GLY A 77 1.84 0.84 25.32
CA GLY A 77 2.88 0.69 24.29
C GLY A 77 2.46 -0.11 23.04
N ILE A 78 1.21 -0.54 22.97
CA ILE A 78 0.67 -1.21 21.79
C ILE A 78 -0.09 -0.20 20.92
N THR A 79 0.34 -0.03 19.70
CA THR A 79 -0.28 0.91 18.76
C THR A 79 -1.29 0.23 17.84
N SER A 80 -2.43 0.87 17.67
CA SER A 80 -3.38 0.58 16.60
C SER A 80 -3.73 1.86 15.84
N SER A 81 -3.97 1.76 14.55
CA SER A 81 -4.37 2.92 13.76
C SER A 81 -5.45 2.57 12.75
N ASN A 82 -6.24 3.58 12.42
CA ASN A 82 -7.20 3.58 11.32
C ASN A 82 -7.09 4.92 10.62
N ILE A 83 -6.43 4.93 9.47
CA ILE A 83 -6.11 6.14 8.71
C ILE A 83 -6.66 5.98 7.30
N MET A 84 -7.41 6.97 6.85
CA MET A 84 -7.90 7.06 5.47
C MET A 84 -7.08 8.09 4.72
N CYS A 85 -6.54 7.72 3.56
CA CYS A 85 -5.83 8.60 2.67
C CYS A 85 -6.58 8.79 1.37
N LYS A 86 -6.73 10.03 0.95
CA LYS A 86 -7.18 10.44 -0.37
C LYS A 86 -5.96 10.77 -1.21
N TYR A 87 -5.87 10.15 -2.35
CA TYR A 87 -4.87 10.43 -3.38
C TYR A 87 -5.57 11.09 -4.57
N ALA A 88 -5.04 12.19 -5.04
CA ALA A 88 -5.52 12.85 -6.24
C ALA A 88 -4.38 12.91 -7.27
N GLU A 89 -4.56 12.20 -8.37
CA GLU A 89 -3.62 12.16 -9.49
C GLU A 89 -3.66 13.47 -10.26
N ASP A 90 -2.56 13.86 -10.90
CA ASP A 90 -2.46 15.10 -11.68
C ASP A 90 -3.49 15.19 -12.83
N ASN A 91 -3.99 14.05 -13.33
CA ASN A 91 -5.06 14.00 -14.32
C ASN A 91 -6.46 14.20 -13.71
N GLY A 92 -6.57 14.36 -12.39
CA GLY A 92 -7.78 14.56 -11.62
C GLY A 92 -8.51 13.28 -11.19
N ASP A 93 -7.99 12.07 -11.48
CA ASP A 93 -8.55 10.84 -10.94
C ASP A 93 -8.21 10.71 -9.45
N ILE A 94 -9.17 10.19 -8.67
CA ILE A 94 -9.05 10.10 -7.21
C ILE A 94 -9.13 8.64 -6.79
N PHE A 95 -8.33 8.27 -5.78
CA PHE A 95 -8.51 7.01 -5.08
C PHE A 95 -8.33 7.19 -3.57
N PHE A 96 -8.90 6.24 -2.82
CA PHE A 96 -8.80 6.18 -1.38
C PHE A 96 -8.14 4.87 -0.96
N ALA A 97 -7.22 4.98 -0.01
CA ALA A 97 -6.59 3.84 0.63
C ALA A 97 -6.76 3.93 2.14
N GLN A 98 -7.11 2.81 2.76
CA GLN A 98 -7.25 2.69 4.20
C GLN A 98 -6.05 1.96 4.76
N PHE A 99 -5.44 2.54 5.80
CA PHE A 99 -4.23 2.04 6.44
C PHE A 99 -4.55 1.50 7.81
N PHE A 100 -3.97 0.34 8.10
CA PHE A 100 -4.13 -0.34 9.39
C PHE A 100 -2.76 -0.69 9.95
N ILE A 101 -2.48 -0.29 11.17
CA ILE A 101 -1.45 -0.91 11.99
C ILE A 101 -2.15 -1.95 12.84
N LYS A 102 -1.90 -3.23 12.56
CA LYS A 102 -2.29 -4.30 13.48
C LYS A 102 -1.39 -4.18 14.69
N ARG A 103 -1.98 -4.27 15.89
CA ARG A 103 -1.34 -4.22 17.21
C ARG A 103 0.10 -4.74 17.16
N GLY A 104 1.05 -3.84 17.33
CA GLY A 104 2.47 -4.12 17.33
C GLY A 104 3.21 -3.00 18.03
N THR A 105 4.43 -3.28 18.46
CA THR A 105 5.33 -2.25 18.98
C THR A 105 5.72 -1.34 17.80
N VAL A 106 5.51 -0.05 17.96
CA VAL A 106 6.09 0.96 17.06
C VAL A 106 7.57 1.04 17.40
N SER A 107 8.44 0.66 16.48
CA SER A 107 9.84 1.09 16.59
C SER A 107 9.91 2.54 16.11
N GLU A 108 10.74 3.34 16.76
CA GLU A 108 10.90 4.75 16.40
C GLU A 108 11.42 4.95 14.96
N ASP A 109 11.99 3.90 14.34
CA ASP A 109 12.70 4.01 13.07
C ASP A 109 11.84 3.73 11.82
N ALA A 110 10.89 2.79 11.89
CA ALA A 110 9.97 2.51 10.79
C ALA A 110 8.80 1.62 11.25
N THR A 111 7.61 1.88 10.72
CA THR A 111 6.41 1.08 11.01
C THR A 111 5.90 0.41 9.75
N VAL A 112 5.81 -0.92 9.76
CA VAL A 112 5.16 -1.68 8.69
C VAL A 112 3.65 -1.60 8.85
N GLN A 113 2.97 -1.24 7.78
CA GLN A 113 1.53 -1.06 7.71
C GLN A 113 0.94 -1.94 6.62
N SER A 114 -0.26 -2.46 6.85
CA SER A 114 -1.09 -2.95 5.77
C SER A 114 -2.03 -1.85 5.29
N PHE A 115 -2.32 -1.82 3.99
CA PHE A 115 -3.32 -0.91 3.44
C PHE A 115 -4.13 -1.58 2.34
N GLU A 116 -5.30 -1.02 2.07
CA GLU A 116 -6.22 -1.53 1.06
C GLU A 116 -6.78 -0.35 0.26
N PHE A 117 -6.85 -0.51 -1.06
CA PHE A 117 -7.58 0.43 -1.92
C PHE A 117 -9.07 0.22 -1.71
N VAL A 118 -9.75 1.17 -1.10
CA VAL A 118 -11.17 1.04 -0.72
C VAL A 118 -12.12 1.68 -1.74
N SER A 119 -11.61 2.64 -2.54
CA SER A 119 -12.34 3.28 -3.62
C SER A 119 -11.37 3.85 -4.64
N GLY A 120 -11.80 3.99 -5.89
CA GLY A 120 -10.97 4.60 -6.94
C GLY A 120 -11.75 4.89 -8.20
N GLU A 121 -11.33 5.94 -8.88
CA GLU A 121 -11.82 6.36 -10.19
C GLU A 121 -10.80 6.02 -11.28
N GLY A 122 -11.24 5.98 -12.51
CA GLY A 122 -10.38 5.75 -13.64
C GLY A 122 -9.57 4.45 -13.53
N ARG A 123 -8.25 4.54 -13.66
CA ARG A 123 -7.35 3.39 -13.57
C ARG A 123 -7.37 2.71 -12.20
N TRP A 124 -7.68 3.44 -11.15
CA TRP A 124 -7.65 2.96 -9.77
C TRP A 124 -8.83 2.06 -9.41
N ALA A 125 -9.94 2.14 -10.19
CA ALA A 125 -11.07 1.24 -10.04
C ALA A 125 -10.68 -0.24 -10.24
N GLU A 126 -9.64 -0.48 -11.05
CA GLU A 126 -9.11 -1.82 -11.36
C GLU A 126 -8.45 -2.54 -10.16
N ILE A 127 -8.08 -1.79 -9.13
CA ILE A 127 -7.36 -2.32 -7.97
C ILE A 127 -8.10 -2.08 -6.64
N VAL A 128 -9.36 -1.66 -6.68
CA VAL A 128 -10.20 -1.59 -5.48
C VAL A 128 -10.29 -2.98 -4.84
N GLY A 129 -10.13 -3.04 -3.51
CA GLY A 129 -10.03 -4.28 -2.73
C GLY A 129 -8.63 -4.91 -2.72
N GLN A 130 -7.65 -4.37 -3.45
CA GLN A 130 -6.27 -4.84 -3.42
C GLN A 130 -5.63 -4.51 -2.07
N LYS A 131 -5.14 -5.57 -1.40
CA LYS A 131 -4.39 -5.45 -0.14
C LYS A 131 -2.91 -5.34 -0.41
N CYS A 132 -2.28 -4.42 0.28
CA CYS A 132 -0.89 -4.02 0.07
C CYS A 132 -0.15 -3.88 1.41
N ILE A 133 1.15 -3.74 1.34
CA ILE A 133 2.00 -3.46 2.48
C ILE A 133 2.77 -2.17 2.23
N GLY A 134 3.08 -1.44 3.30
CA GLY A 134 3.90 -0.24 3.23
C GLY A 134 4.75 -0.06 4.49
N ALA A 135 5.72 0.81 4.40
CA ALA A 135 6.56 1.21 5.51
C ALA A 135 6.52 2.73 5.64
N TYR A 136 6.20 3.18 6.85
CA TYR A 136 6.22 4.57 7.23
C TYR A 136 7.51 4.86 8.00
N THR A 137 8.18 5.94 7.66
CA THR A 137 9.39 6.41 8.32
C THR A 137 9.20 7.87 8.74
N PRO A 138 9.14 8.16 10.05
CA PRO A 138 9.13 9.53 10.52
C PRO A 138 10.47 10.19 10.25
N MET A 139 10.45 11.46 9.95
CA MET A 139 11.63 12.29 9.70
C MET A 139 11.60 13.51 10.61
N ALA A 140 12.73 14.20 10.73
CA ALA A 140 12.79 15.44 11.51
C ALA A 140 11.79 16.50 11.00
N GLN A 141 11.32 17.40 11.89
CA GLN A 141 10.43 18.51 11.59
C GLN A 141 9.05 18.09 11.05
N GLU A 142 8.43 17.08 11.69
CA GLU A 142 7.08 16.61 11.33
C GLU A 142 6.96 16.16 9.87
N ARG A 143 8.06 15.69 9.27
CA ARG A 143 8.08 15.14 7.92
C ARG A 143 8.01 13.63 7.96
N PHE A 144 7.51 13.05 6.89
CA PHE A 144 7.49 11.62 6.71
C PHE A 144 7.94 11.20 5.32
N MET A 145 8.41 9.97 5.24
CA MET A 145 8.53 9.20 4.02
C MET A 145 7.71 7.92 4.19
N TRP A 146 6.93 7.59 3.18
CA TRP A 146 6.17 6.36 3.15
C TRP A 146 6.41 5.63 1.83
N LYS A 147 6.58 4.32 1.90
CA LYS A 147 6.75 3.46 0.73
C LYS A 147 5.75 2.32 0.77
N GLY A 148 4.95 2.19 -0.28
CA GLY A 148 3.97 1.13 -0.45
C GLY A 148 4.30 0.19 -1.58
N LYS A 149 3.88 -1.07 -1.43
CA LYS A 149 4.03 -2.10 -2.44
C LYS A 149 2.75 -2.92 -2.55
N CYS A 150 2.23 -3.02 -3.76
CA CYS A 150 1.07 -3.82 -4.11
C CYS A 150 1.45 -4.86 -5.16
N GLU A 151 1.26 -6.13 -4.86
CA GLU A 151 1.47 -7.21 -5.81
C GLU A 151 0.16 -7.52 -6.53
N MET A 152 0.22 -7.65 -7.84
CA MET A 152 -0.95 -7.90 -8.68
C MET A 152 -0.61 -8.74 -9.90
N SER A 153 -1.62 -9.14 -10.67
CA SER A 153 -1.38 -9.82 -11.94
C SER A 153 -0.79 -8.85 -12.98
N ASN A 154 0.03 -9.37 -13.90
CA ASN A 154 0.53 -8.59 -15.03
C ASN A 154 -0.62 -7.93 -15.82
N LYS A 155 -1.72 -8.64 -16.01
CA LYS A 155 -2.91 -8.14 -16.70
C LYS A 155 -3.52 -6.92 -16.00
N THR A 156 -3.60 -6.95 -14.68
CA THR A 156 -4.09 -5.81 -13.88
C THR A 156 -3.14 -4.62 -13.99
N LEU A 157 -1.83 -4.86 -13.84
CA LEU A 157 -0.82 -3.80 -13.97
C LEU A 157 -0.89 -3.12 -15.34
N GLU A 158 -0.98 -3.90 -16.42
CA GLU A 158 -1.08 -3.35 -17.78
C GLU A 158 -2.35 -2.51 -17.97
N ARG A 159 -3.49 -2.90 -17.40
CA ARG A 159 -4.71 -2.08 -17.44
C ARG A 159 -4.55 -0.76 -16.69
N VAL A 160 -3.96 -0.80 -15.49
CA VAL A 160 -3.69 0.42 -14.70
C VAL A 160 -2.74 1.35 -15.44
N LYS A 161 -1.64 0.80 -16.01
CA LYS A 161 -0.60 1.56 -16.70
C LYS A 161 -1.09 2.20 -17.99
N ASN A 162 -1.85 1.45 -18.80
CA ASN A 162 -2.27 1.86 -20.14
C ASN A 162 -3.65 2.56 -20.16
N TYR A 163 -4.23 2.81 -18.98
CA TYR A 163 -5.50 3.53 -18.89
C TYR A 163 -5.37 4.92 -19.51
N LYS A 164 -6.36 5.26 -20.31
CA LYS A 164 -6.55 6.61 -20.85
C LYS A 164 -7.87 7.14 -20.34
N LYS A 165 -7.84 8.31 -19.72
CA LYS A 165 -9.06 8.98 -19.26
C LYS A 165 -9.91 9.32 -20.51
N PRO A 166 -11.22 8.95 -20.52
CA PRO A 166 -12.13 9.43 -21.54
C PRO A 166 -12.23 10.96 -21.51
N ASP A 167 -12.34 11.55 -22.71
CA ASP A 167 -12.57 13.00 -22.87
C ASP A 167 -13.94 13.42 -22.35
#